data_5c91f22f2ec5dbf23f4fa36a39625a85
#
_entry.id   5c91f22f2ec5dbf23f4fa36a39625a85
#
_cell.length_a   1.000
_cell.length_b   1.000
_cell.length_c   1.000
_cell.angle_alpha   90.00
_cell.angle_beta   90.00
_cell.angle_gamma   90.00
#
_symmetry.space_group_name_H-M   'P 1'
#
loop_
_entity.id
_entity.type
_entity.pdbx_description
1 polymer ?
#
loop_
_entity_poly.entity_id
_entity_poly.type
_entity_poly.pdbx_seq_one_letter_code
_entity_poly.pdbx_strand_id
1 'polypeptide(L)'
;MKPLIGITTCRKTFGPFDIGNHAASDTYVTVTDRVVLGVPVLIPANGEAVDVETLVSRLDGLILTGSQSNVSPCRYGGDPHLAGTPEDQMRDAVTLPLARAAIAAGLPVVAICRGFQELNVALGGSLHQRLQDLPGRLHHSNQDHPDVAIRQGKAHDVDLTEGGLLHRLSGGGRRARVNSLHNQGIDRLAASLDIEALAPDGVVEAVRVMATPGLAIGVQWHPEYDFETDPLSRAIFVAFGRAVRSRMRGDMLPDDLRVRSVRASAAE
;
A
#
# COMPACT_ATOMS: atom_id res chain seq x y z
N MET A 1 4.49 23.21 -11.80
CA MET A 1 4.78 23.03 -10.35
C MET A 1 4.94 21.54 -10.10
N LYS A 2 5.88 21.12 -9.21
CA LYS A 2 5.98 19.70 -8.82
C LYS A 2 4.82 19.34 -7.87
N PRO A 3 4.23 18.14 -7.97
CA PRO A 3 3.17 17.71 -7.06
C PRO A 3 3.68 17.49 -5.63
N LEU A 4 2.82 17.78 -4.64
CA LEU A 4 3.07 17.46 -3.23
C LEU A 4 2.57 16.04 -2.94
N ILE A 5 3.47 15.16 -2.56
CA ILE A 5 3.16 13.76 -2.25
C ILE A 5 3.28 13.52 -0.76
N GLY A 6 2.14 13.26 -0.12
CA GLY A 6 2.10 12.85 1.28
C GLY A 6 2.67 11.45 1.45
N ILE A 7 3.56 11.26 2.42
CA ILE A 7 4.16 9.98 2.79
C ILE A 7 3.86 9.75 4.26
N THR A 8 3.07 8.73 4.59
CA THR A 8 2.74 8.42 5.98
C THR A 8 3.98 7.94 6.74
N THR A 9 4.09 8.31 8.00
CA THR A 9 5.17 7.89 8.88
C THR A 9 4.70 6.91 9.93
N CYS A 10 5.64 6.27 10.61
CA CYS A 10 5.40 5.54 11.86
C CYS A 10 6.18 6.18 13.01
N ARG A 11 5.76 5.90 14.24
CA ARG A 11 6.50 6.30 15.42
C ARG A 11 7.66 5.35 15.65
N LYS A 12 8.85 5.91 15.80
CA LYS A 12 10.09 5.18 16.09
C LYS A 12 10.87 5.91 17.16
N THR A 13 11.56 5.18 18.00
CA THR A 13 12.56 5.74 18.91
C THR A 13 13.95 5.53 18.33
N PHE A 14 14.79 6.53 18.40
CA PHE A 14 16.16 6.48 17.93
C PHE A 14 17.13 7.05 18.95
N GLY A 15 18.37 6.52 18.89
CA GLY A 15 19.49 6.97 19.69
C GLY A 15 19.43 6.48 21.14
N PRO A 16 20.44 6.87 21.95
CA PRO A 16 20.62 6.36 23.31
C PRO A 16 19.59 6.89 24.33
N PHE A 17 18.78 7.87 23.95
CA PHE A 17 17.79 8.51 24.83
C PHE A 17 16.33 8.18 24.45
N ASP A 18 16.12 7.20 23.57
CA ASP A 18 14.80 6.75 23.11
C ASP A 18 13.89 7.92 22.66
N ILE A 19 14.46 8.91 21.97
CA ILE A 19 13.71 10.06 21.49
C ILE A 19 12.71 9.62 20.43
N GLY A 20 11.42 9.94 20.65
CA GLY A 20 10.35 9.64 19.71
C GLY A 20 10.47 10.46 18.42
N ASN A 21 10.37 9.80 17.30
CA ASN A 21 10.43 10.39 15.96
C ASN A 21 9.26 9.91 15.10
N HIS A 22 8.88 10.73 14.12
CA HIS A 22 8.03 10.32 13.01
C HIS A 22 8.93 10.02 11.83
N ALA A 23 8.93 8.76 11.37
CA ALA A 23 9.91 8.29 10.37
C ALA A 23 9.25 7.46 9.25
N ALA A 24 9.77 7.65 8.05
CA ALA A 24 9.55 6.78 6.89
C ALA A 24 10.90 6.35 6.32
N SER A 25 10.97 5.22 5.62
CA SER A 25 12.20 4.81 4.92
C SER A 25 12.56 5.82 3.83
N ASP A 26 13.86 6.05 3.65
CA ASP A 26 14.40 6.88 2.58
C ASP A 26 13.98 6.42 1.18
N THR A 27 13.70 5.13 1.00
CA THR A 27 13.23 4.58 -0.28
C THR A 27 11.94 5.22 -0.77
N TYR A 28 10.99 5.57 0.13
CA TYR A 28 9.77 6.29 -0.23
C TYR A 28 10.04 7.71 -0.69
N VAL A 29 10.99 8.40 -0.03
CA VAL A 29 11.43 9.75 -0.40
C VAL A 29 12.10 9.70 -1.77
N THR A 30 13.03 8.76 -1.95
CA THR A 30 13.80 8.58 -3.19
C THR A 30 12.91 8.26 -4.39
N VAL A 31 11.97 7.31 -4.26
CA VAL A 31 11.06 6.95 -5.37
C VAL A 31 10.11 8.10 -5.70
N THR A 32 9.69 8.87 -4.70
CA THR A 32 8.85 10.06 -4.90
C THR A 32 9.58 11.12 -5.72
N ASP A 33 10.83 11.42 -5.40
CA ASP A 33 11.62 12.40 -6.17
C ASP A 33 12.00 11.88 -7.56
N ARG A 34 12.53 10.65 -7.66
CA ARG A 34 13.15 10.14 -8.90
C ARG A 34 12.16 9.56 -9.91
N VAL A 35 11.04 8.98 -9.48
CA VAL A 35 10.09 8.28 -10.36
C VAL A 35 8.76 9.00 -10.43
N VAL A 36 8.16 9.34 -9.28
CA VAL A 36 6.91 10.12 -9.25
C VAL A 36 7.14 11.55 -9.72
N LEU A 37 8.36 12.09 -9.53
CA LEU A 37 8.78 13.46 -9.84
C LEU A 37 8.01 14.50 -9.01
N GLY A 38 7.72 14.14 -7.75
CA GLY A 38 7.01 14.96 -6.76
C GLY A 38 7.92 15.53 -5.67
N VAL A 39 7.33 16.35 -4.82
CA VAL A 39 7.96 16.83 -3.57
C VAL A 39 7.45 15.95 -2.43
N PRO A 40 8.31 15.16 -1.75
CA PRO A 40 7.90 14.31 -0.65
C PRO A 40 7.60 15.16 0.60
N VAL A 41 6.45 14.90 1.24
CA VAL A 41 6.02 15.54 2.49
C VAL A 41 5.68 14.45 3.50
N LEU A 42 6.42 14.39 4.61
CA LEU A 42 6.18 13.42 5.66
C LEU A 42 4.95 13.82 6.50
N ILE A 43 4.00 12.90 6.63
CA ILE A 43 2.79 13.08 7.44
C ILE A 43 3.04 12.45 8.81
N PRO A 44 3.01 13.23 9.91
CA PRO A 44 3.30 12.70 11.24
C PRO A 44 2.20 11.73 11.72
N ALA A 45 2.62 10.66 12.40
CA ALA A 45 1.74 9.70 13.08
C ALA A 45 1.41 10.21 14.49
N ASN A 46 0.70 11.34 14.60
CA ASN A 46 0.38 11.99 15.89
C ASN A 46 -1.08 11.82 16.34
N GLY A 47 -1.73 10.76 15.86
CA GLY A 47 -3.08 10.38 16.28
C GLY A 47 -4.15 11.31 15.74
N GLU A 48 -5.21 11.50 16.51
CA GLU A 48 -6.39 12.28 16.12
C GLU A 48 -6.14 13.79 15.96
N ALA A 49 -4.95 14.26 16.34
CA ALA A 49 -4.57 15.66 16.18
C ALA A 49 -4.30 16.07 14.71
N VAL A 50 -4.23 15.11 13.78
CA VAL A 50 -4.03 15.40 12.36
C VAL A 50 -5.33 15.88 11.71
N ASP A 51 -5.29 17.06 11.12
CA ASP A 51 -6.37 17.58 10.29
C ASP A 51 -6.32 16.91 8.89
N VAL A 52 -7.11 15.84 8.75
CA VAL A 52 -7.18 15.03 7.52
C VAL A 52 -7.73 15.82 6.34
N GLU A 53 -8.71 16.69 6.55
CA GLU A 53 -9.33 17.50 5.48
C GLU A 53 -8.31 18.48 4.90
N THR A 54 -7.58 19.16 5.77
CA THR A 54 -6.49 20.05 5.35
C THR A 54 -5.43 19.28 4.55
N LEU A 55 -5.00 18.11 5.01
CA LEU A 55 -4.02 17.31 4.27
C LEU A 55 -4.54 16.94 2.88
N VAL A 56 -5.73 16.36 2.78
CA VAL A 56 -6.31 15.92 1.49
C VAL A 56 -6.49 17.10 0.52
N SER A 57 -6.85 18.29 1.04
CA SER A 57 -7.02 19.49 0.20
C SER A 57 -5.71 20.08 -0.32
N ARG A 58 -4.57 19.76 0.30
CA ARG A 58 -3.25 20.32 -0.04
C ARG A 58 -2.35 19.36 -0.79
N LEU A 59 -2.60 18.05 -0.68
CA LEU A 59 -1.80 17.02 -1.32
C LEU A 59 -2.30 16.74 -2.74
N ASP A 60 -1.37 16.40 -3.63
CA ASP A 60 -1.65 15.96 -4.99
C ASP A 60 -1.64 14.44 -5.11
N GLY A 61 -1.04 13.72 -4.16
CA GLY A 61 -1.03 12.27 -4.07
C GLY A 61 -0.62 11.78 -2.68
N LEU A 62 -0.88 10.51 -2.39
CA LEU A 62 -0.63 9.89 -1.08
C LEU A 62 0.07 8.54 -1.24
N ILE A 63 1.13 8.31 -0.46
CA ILE A 63 1.77 7.03 -0.26
C ILE A 63 1.52 6.57 1.18
N LEU A 64 0.76 5.47 1.33
CA LEU A 64 0.63 4.74 2.59
C LEU A 64 1.79 3.76 2.69
N THR A 65 2.71 3.99 3.60
CA THR A 65 3.98 3.27 3.70
C THR A 65 3.86 1.92 4.42
N GLY A 66 4.83 1.04 4.21
CA GLY A 66 5.06 -0.13 5.06
C GLY A 66 5.52 0.23 6.48
N SER A 67 5.44 -0.73 7.38
CA SER A 67 5.96 -0.65 8.75
C SER A 67 6.10 -2.05 9.35
N GLN A 68 6.97 -2.19 10.35
CA GLN A 68 7.08 -3.40 11.16
C GLN A 68 5.92 -3.57 12.16
N SER A 69 5.22 -2.46 12.50
CA SER A 69 4.04 -2.55 13.36
C SER A 69 2.84 -3.10 12.59
N ASN A 70 1.98 -3.82 13.28
CA ASN A 70 0.72 -4.32 12.77
C ASN A 70 -0.40 -3.28 12.91
N VAL A 71 -1.43 -3.38 12.07
CA VAL A 71 -2.69 -2.65 12.27
C VAL A 71 -3.38 -3.22 13.49
N SER A 72 -3.80 -2.36 14.42
CA SER A 72 -4.43 -2.80 15.66
C SER A 72 -5.73 -3.56 15.40
N PRO A 73 -5.96 -4.73 16.05
CA PRO A 73 -7.13 -5.57 15.82
C PRO A 73 -8.45 -4.88 16.11
N CYS A 74 -8.49 -3.95 17.08
CA CYS A 74 -9.70 -3.18 17.39
C CYS A 74 -10.22 -2.36 16.20
N ARG A 75 -9.36 -2.08 15.18
CA ARG A 75 -9.74 -1.33 13.98
C ARG A 75 -10.54 -2.15 12.97
N TYR A 76 -10.50 -3.49 13.06
CA TYR A 76 -11.22 -4.39 12.15
C TYR A 76 -12.01 -5.49 12.87
N GLY A 77 -12.21 -5.36 14.22
CA GLY A 77 -13.00 -6.29 15.03
C GLY A 77 -12.32 -7.64 15.27
N GLY A 78 -10.99 -7.68 15.24
CA GLY A 78 -10.20 -8.87 15.55
C GLY A 78 -9.92 -9.01 17.05
N ASP A 79 -9.55 -10.23 17.46
CA ASP A 79 -9.09 -10.51 18.82
C ASP A 79 -7.76 -9.78 19.12
N PRO A 80 -7.44 -9.47 20.38
CA PRO A 80 -6.16 -8.86 20.73
C PRO A 80 -4.96 -9.61 20.15
N HIS A 81 -3.93 -8.89 19.73
CA HIS A 81 -2.67 -9.49 19.31
C HIS A 81 -2.00 -10.31 20.43
N LEU A 82 -1.17 -11.27 20.04
CA LEU A 82 -0.28 -11.93 20.98
C LEU A 82 0.63 -10.89 21.64
N ALA A 83 0.96 -11.14 22.94
CA ALA A 83 1.83 -10.25 23.69
C ALA A 83 3.17 -10.03 22.95
N GLY A 84 3.61 -8.78 22.91
CA GLY A 84 4.86 -8.38 22.21
C GLY A 84 4.70 -8.09 20.72
N THR A 85 3.52 -8.29 20.12
CA THR A 85 3.27 -7.86 18.74
C THR A 85 3.30 -6.33 18.65
N PRO A 86 4.16 -5.73 17.82
CA PRO A 86 4.27 -4.28 17.74
C PRO A 86 3.03 -3.68 17.06
N GLU A 87 2.45 -2.66 17.67
CA GLU A 87 1.36 -1.84 17.13
C GLU A 87 1.78 -0.36 17.05
N ASP A 88 1.12 0.41 16.21
CA ASP A 88 1.22 1.88 16.16
C ASP A 88 -0.19 2.48 16.05
N GLN A 89 -0.88 2.55 17.19
CA GLN A 89 -2.26 3.04 17.27
C GLN A 89 -2.37 4.53 16.89
N MET A 90 -1.30 5.31 17.12
CA MET A 90 -1.26 6.73 16.72
C MET A 90 -1.20 6.86 15.19
N ARG A 91 -0.48 5.95 14.53
CA ARG A 91 -0.48 5.86 13.07
C ARG A 91 -1.85 5.41 12.55
N ASP A 92 -2.46 4.38 13.12
CA ASP A 92 -3.79 3.92 12.72
C ASP A 92 -4.84 5.03 12.81
N ALA A 93 -4.78 5.85 13.87
CA ALA A 93 -5.67 6.98 14.06
C ALA A 93 -5.52 8.07 12.97
N VAL A 94 -4.37 8.17 12.34
CA VAL A 94 -4.11 9.07 11.19
C VAL A 94 -4.45 8.39 9.86
N THR A 95 -3.86 7.21 9.61
CA THR A 95 -3.82 6.63 8.27
C THR A 95 -5.17 6.08 7.81
N LEU A 96 -5.97 5.51 8.72
CA LEU A 96 -7.27 4.97 8.34
C LEU A 96 -8.28 6.06 7.90
N PRO A 97 -8.49 7.17 8.64
CA PRO A 97 -9.34 8.26 8.16
C PRO A 97 -8.72 8.96 6.93
N LEU A 98 -7.40 9.12 6.86
CA LEU A 98 -6.72 9.74 5.72
C LEU A 98 -6.91 8.93 4.44
N ALA A 99 -6.80 7.59 4.51
CA ALA A 99 -7.05 6.71 3.37
C ALA A 99 -8.50 6.86 2.85
N ARG A 100 -9.49 6.84 3.76
CA ARG A 100 -10.91 7.06 3.38
C ARG A 100 -11.14 8.41 2.71
N ALA A 101 -10.63 9.47 3.32
CA ALA A 101 -10.79 10.83 2.79
C ALA A 101 -10.08 11.01 1.44
N ALA A 102 -8.87 10.46 1.28
CA ALA A 102 -8.13 10.49 0.03
C ALA A 102 -8.90 9.78 -1.10
N ILE A 103 -9.43 8.58 -0.85
CA ILE A 103 -10.25 7.84 -1.82
C ILE A 103 -11.51 8.62 -2.20
N ALA A 104 -12.24 9.16 -1.22
CA ALA A 104 -13.46 9.94 -1.44
C ALA A 104 -13.18 11.21 -2.27
N ALA A 105 -12.04 11.86 -2.07
CA ALA A 105 -11.61 13.03 -2.83
C ALA A 105 -10.99 12.72 -4.20
N GLY A 106 -10.87 11.44 -4.57
CA GLY A 106 -10.18 11.03 -5.80
C GLY A 106 -8.69 11.35 -5.81
N LEU A 107 -8.06 11.53 -4.63
CA LEU A 107 -6.63 11.70 -4.52
C LEU A 107 -5.94 10.38 -4.93
N PRO A 108 -4.96 10.40 -5.85
CA PRO A 108 -4.21 9.20 -6.18
C PRO A 108 -3.49 8.62 -4.95
N VAL A 109 -3.61 7.30 -4.77
CA VAL A 109 -3.03 6.57 -3.62
C VAL A 109 -2.24 5.36 -4.07
N VAL A 110 -1.04 5.20 -3.53
CA VAL A 110 -0.30 3.93 -3.52
C VAL A 110 -0.14 3.48 -2.07
N ALA A 111 -0.58 2.24 -1.78
CA ALA A 111 -0.55 1.66 -0.46
C ALA A 111 0.39 0.44 -0.44
N ILE A 112 1.37 0.40 0.44
CA ILE A 112 2.47 -0.57 0.43
C ILE A 112 2.53 -1.32 1.76
N CYS A 113 2.53 -2.66 1.70
CA CYS A 113 2.66 -3.58 2.84
C CYS A 113 1.65 -3.23 3.95
N ARG A 114 2.08 -2.64 5.07
CA ARG A 114 1.16 -2.19 6.12
C ARG A 114 0.14 -1.17 5.58
N GLY A 115 0.55 -0.27 4.70
CA GLY A 115 -0.35 0.68 4.05
C GLY A 115 -1.43 0.00 3.20
N PHE A 116 -1.11 -1.11 2.54
CA PHE A 116 -2.08 -1.95 1.84
C PHE A 116 -3.11 -2.56 2.81
N GLN A 117 -2.66 -3.04 3.95
CA GLN A 117 -3.53 -3.55 5.01
C GLN A 117 -4.41 -2.44 5.60
N GLU A 118 -3.82 -1.24 5.84
CA GLU A 118 -4.55 -0.05 6.25
C GLU A 118 -5.64 0.33 5.25
N LEU A 119 -5.36 0.25 3.94
CA LEU A 119 -6.34 0.53 2.89
C LEU A 119 -7.55 -0.43 2.98
N ASN A 120 -7.30 -1.74 3.13
CA ASN A 120 -8.37 -2.73 3.29
C ASN A 120 -9.21 -2.45 4.54
N VAL A 121 -8.58 -2.22 5.70
CA VAL A 121 -9.27 -1.93 6.97
C VAL A 121 -10.04 -0.61 6.90
N ALA A 122 -9.44 0.43 6.32
CA ALA A 122 -10.10 1.72 6.14
C ALA A 122 -11.39 1.62 5.34
N LEU A 123 -11.47 0.68 4.40
CA LEU A 123 -12.63 0.43 3.54
C LEU A 123 -13.56 -0.67 4.06
N GLY A 124 -13.34 -1.17 5.28
CA GLY A 124 -14.22 -2.10 5.99
C GLY A 124 -13.86 -3.57 5.88
N GLY A 125 -12.65 -3.90 5.40
CA GLY A 125 -12.12 -5.25 5.41
C GLY A 125 -11.54 -5.67 6.78
N SER A 126 -11.05 -6.92 6.86
CA SER A 126 -10.37 -7.46 8.05
C SER A 126 -9.04 -8.13 7.68
N LEU A 127 -8.23 -8.47 8.69
CA LEU A 127 -6.90 -9.02 8.52
C LEU A 127 -6.73 -10.31 9.31
N HIS A 128 -6.05 -11.29 8.71
CA HIS A 128 -5.36 -12.34 9.44
C HIS A 128 -4.16 -11.71 10.15
N GLN A 129 -4.03 -11.98 11.45
CA GLN A 129 -2.94 -11.41 12.25
C GLN A 129 -1.60 -12.11 11.98
N ARG A 130 -1.64 -13.40 11.66
CA ARG A 130 -0.48 -14.26 11.49
C ARG A 130 -0.76 -15.31 10.42
N LEU A 131 -0.35 -15.01 9.18
CA LEU A 131 -0.52 -15.92 8.04
C LEU A 131 0.18 -17.26 8.25
N GLN A 132 1.36 -17.25 8.89
CA GLN A 132 2.14 -18.44 9.16
C GLN A 132 1.46 -19.46 10.09
N ASP A 133 0.44 -19.05 10.85
CA ASP A 133 -0.31 -19.95 11.75
C ASP A 133 -1.50 -20.60 11.01
N LEU A 134 -1.77 -20.21 9.78
CA LEU A 134 -2.88 -20.76 8.97
C LEU A 134 -2.39 -21.95 8.15
N PRO A 135 -3.16 -23.06 8.12
CA PRO A 135 -2.81 -24.24 7.34
C PRO A 135 -2.64 -23.92 5.85
N GLY A 136 -1.58 -24.44 5.24
CA GLY A 136 -1.34 -24.33 3.79
C GLY A 136 -0.86 -22.97 3.30
N ARG A 137 -0.58 -22.02 4.21
CA ARG A 137 0.01 -20.73 3.83
C ARG A 137 1.54 -20.80 3.73
N LEU A 138 2.08 -20.01 2.82
CA LEU A 138 3.51 -19.81 2.69
C LEU A 138 4.04 -19.00 3.88
N HIS A 139 5.35 -19.04 4.06
CA HIS A 139 6.01 -18.14 5.01
C HIS A 139 6.26 -16.79 4.33
N HIS A 140 5.39 -15.82 4.60
CA HIS A 140 5.42 -14.49 3.97
C HIS A 140 6.39 -13.49 4.65
N SER A 141 7.17 -13.93 5.63
CA SER A 141 8.05 -13.06 6.39
C SER A 141 9.50 -13.50 6.33
N ASN A 142 10.31 -12.76 5.60
CA ASN A 142 11.77 -12.87 5.63
C ASN A 142 12.42 -11.81 6.54
N GLN A 143 11.63 -11.18 7.43
CA GLN A 143 12.05 -10.03 8.23
C GLN A 143 13.25 -10.33 9.13
N ASP A 144 13.33 -11.56 9.65
CA ASP A 144 14.36 -11.97 10.61
C ASP A 144 15.65 -12.45 9.94
N HIS A 145 15.71 -12.48 8.60
CA HIS A 145 16.94 -12.90 7.93
C HIS A 145 18.05 -11.86 8.11
N PRO A 146 19.25 -12.26 8.59
CA PRO A 146 20.34 -11.32 8.89
C PRO A 146 20.86 -10.61 7.63
N ASP A 147 20.88 -11.29 6.48
CA ASP A 147 21.28 -10.71 5.20
C ASP A 147 20.17 -9.84 4.62
N VAL A 148 20.46 -8.55 4.46
CA VAL A 148 19.54 -7.55 3.91
C VAL A 148 19.14 -7.88 2.47
N ALA A 149 20.05 -8.38 1.65
CA ALA A 149 19.79 -8.73 0.25
C ALA A 149 18.78 -9.89 0.15
N ILE A 150 18.84 -10.87 1.04
CA ILE A 150 17.87 -11.97 1.12
C ILE A 150 16.55 -11.45 1.69
N ARG A 151 16.61 -10.67 2.76
CA ARG A 151 15.42 -10.12 3.41
C ARG A 151 14.59 -9.25 2.46
N GLN A 152 15.21 -8.43 1.64
CA GLN A 152 14.56 -7.54 0.67
C GLN A 152 14.46 -8.14 -0.73
N GLY A 153 15.07 -9.29 -0.96
CA GLY A 153 15.06 -9.99 -2.24
C GLY A 153 13.72 -10.61 -2.60
N LYS A 154 13.60 -11.03 -3.85
CA LYS A 154 12.39 -11.70 -4.37
C LYS A 154 12.16 -13.04 -3.66
N ALA A 155 10.97 -13.24 -3.10
CA ALA A 155 10.61 -14.40 -2.27
C ALA A 155 9.74 -15.42 -3.01
N HIS A 156 8.60 -14.98 -3.56
CA HIS A 156 7.62 -15.85 -4.24
C HIS A 156 7.02 -15.18 -5.48
N ASP A 157 6.35 -15.98 -6.28
CA ASP A 157 5.58 -15.48 -7.42
C ASP A 157 4.18 -15.05 -6.97
N VAL A 158 3.57 -14.12 -7.72
CA VAL A 158 2.16 -13.76 -7.63
C VAL A 158 1.52 -13.88 -9.00
N ASP A 159 0.31 -14.42 -9.08
CA ASP A 159 -0.49 -14.45 -10.29
C ASP A 159 -1.26 -13.14 -10.42
N LEU A 160 -1.05 -12.42 -11.54
CA LEU A 160 -1.69 -11.14 -11.82
C LEU A 160 -3.06 -11.36 -12.44
N THR A 161 -4.08 -10.64 -11.96
CA THR A 161 -5.45 -10.72 -12.49
C THR A 161 -5.48 -10.28 -13.95
N GLU A 162 -5.93 -11.17 -14.84
CA GLU A 162 -5.99 -10.90 -16.27
C GLU A 162 -6.88 -9.66 -16.57
N GLY A 163 -6.36 -8.74 -17.38
CA GLY A 163 -7.01 -7.46 -17.66
C GLY A 163 -6.96 -6.44 -16.52
N GLY A 164 -6.44 -6.82 -15.35
CA GLY A 164 -6.20 -5.94 -14.21
C GLY A 164 -5.16 -4.86 -14.51
N LEU A 165 -5.03 -3.90 -13.60
CA LEU A 165 -4.05 -2.81 -13.75
C LEU A 165 -2.62 -3.35 -13.74
N LEU A 166 -2.26 -4.20 -12.76
CA LEU A 166 -0.91 -4.76 -12.67
C LEU A 166 -0.56 -5.64 -13.88
N HIS A 167 -1.52 -6.40 -14.40
CA HIS A 167 -1.33 -7.17 -15.64
C HIS A 167 -1.00 -6.25 -16.82
N ARG A 168 -1.67 -5.10 -16.97
CA ARG A 168 -1.34 -4.11 -18.02
C ARG A 168 0.01 -3.44 -17.78
N LEU A 169 0.32 -3.08 -16.54
CA LEU A 169 1.60 -2.46 -16.16
C LEU A 169 2.79 -3.40 -16.35
N SER A 170 2.58 -4.72 -16.23
CA SER A 170 3.61 -5.73 -16.52
C SER A 170 3.85 -5.98 -18.01
N GLY A 171 3.10 -5.30 -18.89
CA GLY A 171 3.13 -5.57 -20.33
C GLY A 171 2.37 -6.83 -20.74
N GLY A 172 1.40 -7.28 -19.96
CA GLY A 172 0.59 -8.48 -20.22
C GLY A 172 1.16 -9.76 -19.58
N GLY A 173 2.16 -9.65 -18.72
CA GLY A 173 2.68 -10.76 -17.94
C GLY A 173 1.63 -11.27 -16.93
N ARG A 174 1.41 -12.59 -16.90
CA ARG A 174 0.45 -13.21 -15.97
C ARG A 174 1.00 -13.46 -14.59
N ARG A 175 2.31 -13.31 -14.41
CA ARG A 175 3.02 -13.62 -13.16
C ARG A 175 4.15 -12.63 -12.93
N ALA A 176 4.35 -12.27 -11.69
CA ALA A 176 5.48 -11.47 -11.23
C ALA A 176 6.11 -12.12 -10.00
N ARG A 177 7.42 -11.93 -9.82
CA ARG A 177 8.11 -12.37 -8.61
C ARG A 177 8.30 -11.18 -7.68
N VAL A 178 7.91 -11.32 -6.40
CA VAL A 178 7.87 -10.22 -5.41
C VAL A 178 8.67 -10.55 -4.16
N ASN A 179 9.09 -9.52 -3.41
CA ASN A 179 9.61 -9.70 -2.05
C ASN A 179 8.45 -9.90 -1.06
N SER A 180 8.74 -10.39 0.16
CA SER A 180 7.70 -10.68 1.15
C SER A 180 8.24 -10.48 2.56
N LEU A 181 7.67 -9.49 3.27
CA LEU A 181 8.11 -9.07 4.60
C LEU A 181 6.90 -8.78 5.51
N HIS A 182 5.90 -9.66 5.53
CA HIS A 182 4.69 -9.41 6.31
C HIS A 182 4.19 -10.66 7.03
N ASN A 183 3.60 -10.47 8.20
CA ASN A 183 2.91 -11.51 8.96
C ASN A 183 1.39 -11.37 8.83
N GLN A 184 0.88 -10.13 8.81
CA GLN A 184 -0.54 -9.88 8.53
C GLN A 184 -0.83 -10.00 7.04
N GLY A 185 -2.06 -10.38 6.71
CA GLY A 185 -2.59 -10.37 5.35
C GLY A 185 -4.09 -10.15 5.37
N ILE A 186 -4.70 -9.91 4.21
CA ILE A 186 -6.16 -9.74 4.10
C ILE A 186 -6.85 -11.06 4.46
N ASP A 187 -7.81 -10.98 5.39
CA ASP A 187 -8.79 -12.02 5.71
C ASP A 187 -10.07 -11.78 4.89
N ARG A 188 -10.80 -10.73 5.21
CA ARG A 188 -11.98 -10.30 4.43
C ARG A 188 -11.63 -9.07 3.61
N LEU A 189 -11.72 -9.23 2.28
CA LEU A 189 -11.55 -8.12 1.36
C LEU A 189 -12.70 -7.11 1.49
N ALA A 190 -12.38 -5.82 1.57
CA ALA A 190 -13.38 -4.76 1.54
C ALA A 190 -14.17 -4.77 0.22
N ALA A 191 -15.49 -4.56 0.27
CA ALA A 191 -16.38 -4.70 -0.87
C ALA A 191 -16.07 -3.74 -2.04
N SER A 192 -15.37 -2.65 -1.77
CA SER A 192 -14.93 -1.66 -2.77
C SER A 192 -13.57 -1.95 -3.39
N LEU A 193 -12.96 -3.10 -3.08
CA LEU A 193 -11.67 -3.52 -3.63
C LEU A 193 -11.83 -4.65 -4.64
N ASP A 194 -11.07 -4.58 -5.73
CA ASP A 194 -10.82 -5.69 -6.67
C ASP A 194 -9.43 -6.26 -6.44
N ILE A 195 -9.29 -7.59 -6.59
CA ILE A 195 -8.00 -8.28 -6.49
C ILE A 195 -7.21 -8.03 -7.79
N GLU A 196 -5.97 -7.61 -7.64
CA GLU A 196 -5.01 -7.42 -8.74
C GLU A 196 -3.92 -8.51 -8.77
N ALA A 197 -3.62 -9.14 -7.62
CA ALA A 197 -2.68 -10.25 -7.55
C ALA A 197 -2.97 -11.20 -6.37
N LEU A 198 -2.68 -12.48 -6.58
CA LEU A 198 -2.75 -13.55 -5.58
C LEU A 198 -1.42 -14.30 -5.49
N ALA A 199 -0.99 -14.63 -4.27
CA ALA A 199 0.07 -15.59 -4.05
C ALA A 199 -0.41 -17.02 -4.34
N PRO A 200 0.50 -18.00 -4.56
CA PRO A 200 0.14 -19.40 -4.87
C PRO A 200 -0.70 -20.07 -3.78
N ASP A 201 -0.61 -19.61 -2.55
CA ASP A 201 -1.39 -20.09 -1.40
C ASP A 201 -2.72 -19.35 -1.22
N GLY A 202 -3.09 -18.46 -2.15
CA GLY A 202 -4.33 -17.72 -2.16
C GLY A 202 -4.34 -16.47 -1.29
N VAL A 203 -3.19 -16.05 -0.75
CA VAL A 203 -3.08 -14.75 -0.04
C VAL A 203 -3.23 -13.62 -1.06
N VAL A 204 -4.06 -12.63 -0.72
CA VAL A 204 -4.24 -11.43 -1.55
C VAL A 204 -2.99 -10.57 -1.43
N GLU A 205 -2.31 -10.35 -2.55
CA GLU A 205 -1.05 -9.63 -2.63
C GLU A 205 -1.17 -8.23 -3.25
N ALA A 206 -2.22 -8.00 -4.02
CA ALA A 206 -2.51 -6.65 -4.52
C ALA A 206 -4.00 -6.43 -4.73
N VAL A 207 -4.40 -5.18 -4.54
CA VAL A 207 -5.78 -4.72 -4.75
C VAL A 207 -5.79 -3.35 -5.43
N ARG A 208 -6.92 -3.02 -6.06
CA ARG A 208 -7.24 -1.64 -6.43
C ARG A 208 -8.60 -1.26 -5.91
N VAL A 209 -8.82 0.04 -5.69
CA VAL A 209 -10.12 0.58 -5.32
C VAL A 209 -10.98 0.72 -6.59
N MET A 210 -12.19 0.16 -6.52
CA MET A 210 -13.21 0.35 -7.54
C MET A 210 -13.90 1.71 -7.35
N ALA A 211 -14.55 2.21 -8.42
CA ALA A 211 -15.43 3.37 -8.35
C ALA A 211 -14.84 4.62 -7.65
N THR A 212 -13.52 4.83 -7.81
CA THR A 212 -12.85 6.07 -7.39
C THR A 212 -12.48 6.90 -8.62
N PRO A 213 -12.63 8.26 -8.57
CA PRO A 213 -12.19 9.12 -9.66
C PRO A 213 -10.68 9.09 -9.90
N GLY A 214 -9.90 8.78 -8.86
CA GLY A 214 -8.45 8.70 -8.89
C GLY A 214 -7.93 7.27 -9.04
N LEU A 215 -6.60 7.15 -9.17
CA LEU A 215 -5.92 5.87 -9.06
C LEU A 215 -5.71 5.53 -7.58
N ALA A 216 -6.19 4.38 -7.15
CA ALA A 216 -5.86 3.86 -5.83
C ALA A 216 -5.53 2.37 -5.93
N ILE A 217 -4.28 2.04 -5.66
CA ILE A 217 -3.72 0.69 -5.73
C ILE A 217 -2.97 0.37 -4.44
N GLY A 218 -3.09 -0.86 -3.98
CA GLY A 218 -2.33 -1.40 -2.86
C GLY A 218 -1.59 -2.66 -3.25
N VAL A 219 -0.36 -2.82 -2.75
CA VAL A 219 0.46 -4.02 -2.92
C VAL A 219 1.02 -4.45 -1.56
N GLN A 220 1.05 -5.76 -1.32
CA GLN A 220 1.53 -6.30 -0.04
C GLN A 220 3.06 -6.36 0.03
N TRP A 221 3.72 -6.50 -1.12
CA TRP A 221 5.18 -6.44 -1.22
C TRP A 221 5.71 -5.00 -1.19
N HIS A 222 7.03 -4.84 -1.29
CA HIS A 222 7.75 -3.57 -1.22
C HIS A 222 8.36 -3.20 -2.58
N PRO A 223 7.63 -2.56 -3.50
CA PRO A 223 8.14 -2.13 -4.80
C PRO A 223 9.18 -0.99 -4.68
N GLU A 224 9.20 -0.29 -3.54
CA GLU A 224 10.16 0.79 -3.28
C GLU A 224 11.58 0.29 -3.01
N TYR A 225 11.80 -1.03 -2.85
CA TYR A 225 13.13 -1.58 -2.66
C TYR A 225 13.85 -1.85 -3.98
N ASP A 226 13.12 -2.08 -5.06
CA ASP A 226 13.68 -2.53 -6.34
C ASP A 226 13.19 -1.76 -7.57
N PHE A 227 12.56 -0.60 -7.40
CA PHE A 227 12.04 0.21 -8.51
C PHE A 227 13.09 0.62 -9.55
N GLU A 228 14.38 0.57 -9.22
CA GLU A 228 15.46 0.86 -10.15
C GLU A 228 15.77 -0.34 -11.08
N THR A 229 15.50 -1.56 -10.64
CA THR A 229 15.86 -2.80 -11.34
C THR A 229 14.66 -3.65 -11.75
N ASP A 230 13.51 -3.50 -11.12
CA ASP A 230 12.29 -4.25 -11.44
C ASP A 230 11.30 -3.40 -12.26
N PRO A 231 10.95 -3.82 -13.50
CA PRO A 231 10.08 -3.06 -14.37
C PRO A 231 8.66 -2.85 -13.80
N LEU A 232 8.08 -3.85 -13.11
CA LEU A 232 6.74 -3.73 -12.54
C LEU A 232 6.72 -2.78 -11.35
N SER A 233 7.70 -2.89 -10.46
CA SER A 233 7.87 -1.97 -9.32
C SER A 233 7.97 -0.52 -9.80
N ARG A 234 8.79 -0.27 -10.83
CA ARG A 234 8.90 1.05 -11.45
C ARG A 234 7.59 1.51 -12.10
N ALA A 235 6.89 0.61 -12.82
CA ALA A 235 5.65 0.93 -13.53
C ALA A 235 4.52 1.36 -12.57
N ILE A 236 4.44 0.80 -11.36
CA ILE A 236 3.50 1.20 -10.32
C ILE A 236 3.70 2.69 -9.97
N PHE A 237 4.92 3.12 -9.70
CA PHE A 237 5.20 4.52 -9.33
C PHE A 237 5.09 5.48 -10.51
N VAL A 238 5.41 5.04 -11.73
CA VAL A 238 5.18 5.83 -12.96
C VAL A 238 3.68 6.04 -13.17
N ALA A 239 2.86 5.00 -13.02
CA ALA A 239 1.40 5.07 -13.13
C ALA A 239 0.81 6.03 -12.09
N PHE A 240 1.27 5.93 -10.83
CA PHE A 240 0.90 6.86 -9.76
C PHE A 240 1.25 8.31 -10.11
N GLY A 241 2.49 8.58 -10.54
CA GLY A 241 2.90 9.93 -10.94
C GLY A 241 2.11 10.49 -12.12
N ARG A 242 1.69 9.65 -13.08
CA ARG A 242 0.80 10.03 -14.18
C ARG A 242 -0.60 10.41 -13.67
N ALA A 243 -1.17 9.61 -12.77
CA ALA A 243 -2.47 9.88 -12.15
C ALA A 243 -2.45 11.20 -11.36
N VAL A 244 -1.39 11.44 -10.58
CA VAL A 244 -1.18 12.68 -9.84
C VAL A 244 -1.18 13.89 -10.79
N ARG A 245 -0.39 13.84 -11.86
CA ARG A 245 -0.31 14.94 -12.82
C ARG A 245 -1.62 15.17 -13.59
N SER A 246 -2.37 14.13 -13.89
CA SER A 246 -3.70 14.27 -14.51
C SER A 246 -4.66 15.02 -13.56
N ARG A 247 -4.71 14.62 -12.28
CA ARG A 247 -5.53 15.29 -11.27
C ARG A 247 -5.17 16.77 -11.11
N MET A 248 -3.87 17.11 -11.04
CA MET A 248 -3.41 18.51 -10.95
C MET A 248 -3.86 19.40 -12.11
N ARG A 249 -4.03 18.82 -13.30
CA ARG A 249 -4.53 19.54 -14.48
C ARG A 249 -6.05 19.56 -14.58
N GLY A 250 -6.76 18.87 -13.69
CA GLY A 250 -8.20 18.66 -13.80
C GLY A 250 -8.58 17.67 -14.91
N ASP A 251 -7.61 16.91 -15.43
CA ASP A 251 -7.85 15.90 -16.46
C ASP A 251 -8.47 14.64 -15.84
N MET A 252 -9.19 13.89 -16.65
CA MET A 252 -9.60 12.54 -16.28
C MET A 252 -8.38 11.62 -16.15
N LEU A 253 -8.50 10.57 -15.31
CA LEU A 253 -7.48 9.52 -15.21
C LEU A 253 -7.19 8.94 -16.62
N PRO A 254 -5.92 8.75 -17.01
CA PRO A 254 -5.58 8.14 -18.30
C PRO A 254 -6.27 6.81 -18.53
N ASP A 255 -6.71 6.54 -19.76
CA ASP A 255 -7.55 5.37 -20.10
C ASP A 255 -6.90 4.03 -19.75
N ASP A 256 -5.58 3.94 -19.88
CA ASP A 256 -4.80 2.75 -19.50
C ASP A 256 -4.71 2.53 -17.99
N LEU A 257 -5.03 3.54 -17.18
CA LEU A 257 -5.09 3.46 -15.72
C LEU A 257 -6.52 3.30 -15.18
N ARG A 258 -7.55 3.49 -16.02
CA ARG A 258 -8.95 3.34 -15.59
C ARG A 258 -9.31 1.88 -15.33
N VAL A 259 -10.28 1.71 -14.44
CA VAL A 259 -10.95 0.42 -14.23
C VAL A 259 -11.76 0.09 -15.48
N ARG A 260 -11.41 -0.96 -16.20
CA ARG A 260 -12.34 -1.60 -17.13
C ARG A 260 -13.16 -2.58 -16.31
N SER A 261 -14.47 -2.39 -16.21
CA SER A 261 -15.33 -3.34 -15.49
C SER A 261 -15.24 -4.71 -16.17
N VAL A 262 -14.64 -5.67 -15.50
CA VAL A 262 -14.56 -7.07 -15.97
C VAL A 262 -15.91 -7.81 -15.72
N ARG A 263 -16.91 -7.13 -15.14
CA ARG A 263 -18.21 -7.73 -14.77
C ARG A 263 -19.26 -7.75 -15.91
N ALA A 264 -18.87 -7.97 -17.15
CA ALA A 264 -19.82 -8.02 -18.26
C ALA A 264 -19.81 -9.33 -19.11
N SER A 265 -19.29 -10.46 -18.60
CA SER A 265 -19.32 -11.71 -19.37
C SER A 265 -19.65 -12.98 -18.58
N ALA A 266 -20.45 -12.88 -17.53
CA ALA A 266 -20.98 -14.06 -16.82
C ALA A 266 -22.51 -14.04 -16.78
N ALA A 267 -23.15 -13.74 -17.94
CA ALA A 267 -24.58 -13.90 -18.15
C ALA A 267 -24.82 -14.14 -19.65
N GLU A 268 -24.57 -15.34 -20.12
CA GLU A 268 -25.29 -16.04 -21.21
C GLU A 268 -25.15 -17.55 -21.01
#